data_987c4de4cac3962c39177dec3339e021
#
_entry.id   987c4de4cac3962c39177dec3339e021
#
_cell.length_a   1.000
_cell.length_b   1.000
_cell.length_c   1.000
_cell.angle_alpha   90.00
_cell.angle_beta   90.00
_cell.angle_gamma   90.00
#
_symmetry.space_group_name_H-M   'P 1'
#
loop_
_entity.id
_entity.type
_entity.pdbx_description
1 polymer ?
#
loop_
_entity_poly.entity_id
_entity_poly.type
_entity_poly.pdbx_seq_one_letter_code
_entity_poly.pdbx_strand_id
1 'polypeptide(L)'
;LNTIASGTSQTVCINSAITNITLATTGATGATFAGLPAGVTGSWAGNVATISGTPTASGIFNYTVTTTGGCPPATTTGTITVTPLNTIASGTSQTVCINSAITNITLATTGATGATFAGLPAGVTGSWAGNVATISGTPTASGTFNYTVTTTGGCPPAATTGTITVTPLNTIAAGTNQTVCVNSAITNIILATTGA
;
A
#
# COMPACT_ATOMS: atom_id res chain seq x y z
N LEU A 1 3.21 -49.40 10.08
CA LEU A 1 2.21 -48.39 9.73
C LEU A 1 2.88 -47.05 9.70
N ASN A 2 2.79 -46.35 8.55
CA ASN A 2 3.31 -44.98 8.46
C ASN A 2 2.37 -44.01 9.12
N THR A 3 2.91 -43.00 9.82
CA THR A 3 2.17 -41.82 10.28
C THR A 3 2.92 -40.56 9.88
N ILE A 4 2.20 -39.47 9.80
CA ILE A 4 2.75 -38.13 9.60
C ILE A 4 1.93 -37.13 10.40
N ALA A 5 2.58 -36.13 11.01
CA ALA A 5 1.92 -35.05 11.72
C ALA A 5 1.05 -34.19 10.78
N SER A 6 0.04 -33.55 11.32
CA SER A 6 -0.84 -32.66 10.56
C SER A 6 -0.05 -31.50 9.95
N GLY A 7 -0.33 -31.19 8.69
CA GLY A 7 0.25 -30.03 8.01
C GLY A 7 -0.24 -28.71 8.61
N THR A 8 0.59 -27.70 8.55
CA THR A 8 0.29 -26.34 9.01
C THR A 8 0.26 -25.36 7.85
N SER A 9 -0.51 -24.28 8.01
CA SER A 9 -0.59 -23.23 7.00
C SER A 9 0.07 -21.95 7.49
N GLN A 10 0.65 -21.18 6.57
CA GLN A 10 1.27 -19.90 6.89
C GLN A 10 1.12 -18.91 5.74
N THR A 11 1.23 -17.63 6.06
CA THR A 11 1.27 -16.53 5.09
C THR A 11 2.62 -15.84 5.20
N VAL A 12 3.26 -15.57 4.06
CA VAL A 12 4.59 -14.96 3.97
C VAL A 12 4.63 -13.98 2.81
N CYS A 13 5.52 -12.99 2.88
CA CYS A 13 5.79 -12.11 1.75
C CYS A 13 6.64 -12.84 0.70
N ILE A 14 6.43 -12.53 -0.58
CA ILE A 14 7.36 -12.96 -1.63
C ILE A 14 8.79 -12.50 -1.29
N ASN A 15 9.78 -13.33 -1.59
CA ASN A 15 11.19 -13.11 -1.29
C ASN A 15 11.54 -13.05 0.22
N SER A 16 10.63 -13.48 1.09
CA SER A 16 10.92 -13.67 2.52
C SER A 16 10.87 -15.15 2.88
N ALA A 17 11.81 -15.61 3.72
CA ALA A 17 11.85 -17.00 4.11
C ALA A 17 10.60 -17.42 4.87
N ILE A 18 10.10 -18.64 4.59
CA ILE A 18 9.03 -19.23 5.38
C ILE A 18 9.57 -19.66 6.75
N THR A 19 8.70 -19.71 7.76
CA THR A 19 8.99 -20.47 8.96
C THR A 19 9.00 -21.95 8.60
N ASN A 20 10.05 -22.68 8.99
CA ASN A 20 10.16 -24.10 8.66
C ASN A 20 8.93 -24.88 9.15
N ILE A 21 8.32 -25.65 8.26
CA ILE A 21 7.24 -26.58 8.61
C ILE A 21 7.91 -27.93 8.85
N THR A 22 7.83 -28.42 10.08
CA THR A 22 8.39 -29.68 10.49
C THR A 22 7.29 -30.69 10.84
N LEU A 23 7.30 -31.85 10.21
CA LEU A 23 6.27 -32.88 10.31
C LEU A 23 6.90 -34.16 10.77
N ALA A 24 6.69 -34.56 12.03
CA ALA A 24 7.15 -35.80 12.55
C ALA A 24 6.51 -36.99 11.81
N THR A 25 7.31 -38.00 11.47
CA THR A 25 6.87 -39.23 10.79
C THR A 25 7.27 -40.47 11.60
N THR A 26 6.53 -41.55 11.47
CA THR A 26 6.90 -42.86 12.00
C THR A 26 6.73 -43.94 10.93
N GLY A 27 7.56 -44.99 10.97
CA GLY A 27 7.47 -46.08 10.04
C GLY A 27 7.89 -45.79 8.59
N ALA A 28 8.21 -44.56 8.28
CA ALA A 28 8.64 -44.10 6.97
C ALA A 28 10.16 -44.21 6.80
N THR A 29 10.62 -44.38 5.56
CA THR A 29 12.04 -44.27 5.19
C THR A 29 12.31 -43.06 4.30
N GLY A 30 11.29 -42.21 4.05
CA GLY A 30 11.38 -40.98 3.27
C GLY A 30 10.05 -40.27 3.15
N ALA A 31 10.04 -39.15 2.42
CA ALA A 31 8.84 -38.40 2.07
C ALA A 31 8.99 -37.78 0.70
N THR A 32 7.86 -37.59 0.02
CA THR A 32 7.73 -36.77 -1.21
C THR A 32 6.92 -35.54 -0.92
N PHE A 33 7.19 -34.48 -1.68
CA PHE A 33 6.58 -33.15 -1.53
C PHE A 33 6.01 -32.69 -2.86
N ALA A 34 4.79 -32.22 -2.85
CA ALA A 34 4.10 -31.67 -4.03
C ALA A 34 3.43 -30.35 -3.68
N GLY A 35 3.20 -29.48 -4.68
CA GLY A 35 2.47 -28.23 -4.54
C GLY A 35 3.22 -27.12 -3.78
N LEU A 36 4.53 -27.23 -3.60
CA LEU A 36 5.34 -26.18 -2.98
C LEU A 36 5.55 -24.99 -3.95
N PRO A 37 5.60 -23.74 -3.44
CA PRO A 37 5.95 -22.61 -4.27
C PRO A 37 7.42 -22.69 -4.76
N ALA A 38 7.70 -22.06 -5.88
CA ALA A 38 9.08 -21.92 -6.37
C ALA A 38 9.97 -21.28 -5.29
N GLY A 39 11.19 -21.82 -5.10
CA GLY A 39 12.12 -21.39 -4.05
C GLY A 39 11.89 -22.03 -2.67
N VAL A 40 10.85 -22.85 -2.52
CA VAL A 40 10.59 -23.65 -1.32
C VAL A 40 10.79 -25.12 -1.63
N THR A 41 11.49 -25.82 -0.77
CA THR A 41 11.84 -27.25 -0.95
C THR A 41 11.45 -28.06 0.28
N GLY A 42 11.27 -29.36 0.06
CA GLY A 42 11.07 -30.35 1.11
C GLY A 42 12.28 -31.24 1.27
N SER A 43 12.57 -31.65 2.49
CA SER A 43 13.58 -32.63 2.85
C SER A 43 13.04 -33.60 3.90
N TRP A 44 13.60 -34.79 3.98
CA TRP A 44 13.28 -35.76 5.02
C TRP A 44 14.57 -36.29 5.64
N ALA A 45 14.65 -36.21 6.95
CA ALA A 45 15.77 -36.79 7.72
C ALA A 45 15.32 -37.06 9.15
N GLY A 46 15.87 -38.15 9.77
CA GLY A 46 15.64 -38.44 11.19
C GLY A 46 14.15 -38.54 11.57
N ASN A 47 13.32 -39.15 10.72
CA ASN A 47 11.88 -39.25 10.91
C ASN A 47 11.13 -37.92 10.92
N VAL A 48 11.68 -36.86 10.31
CA VAL A 48 11.06 -35.57 10.17
C VAL A 48 11.06 -35.13 8.71
N ALA A 49 9.89 -34.82 8.17
CA ALA A 49 9.76 -34.12 6.90
C ALA A 49 9.78 -32.58 7.19
N THR A 50 10.67 -31.88 6.51
CA THR A 50 10.85 -30.44 6.69
C THR A 50 10.60 -29.71 5.36
N ILE A 51 9.76 -28.65 5.39
CA ILE A 51 9.58 -27.73 4.27
C ILE A 51 10.23 -26.42 4.67
N SER A 52 11.11 -25.88 3.82
CA SER A 52 11.86 -24.65 4.07
C SER A 52 12.19 -23.93 2.78
N GLY A 53 12.60 -22.68 2.87
CA GLY A 53 13.04 -21.89 1.72
C GLY A 53 12.41 -20.50 1.65
N THR A 54 12.62 -19.83 0.51
CA THR A 54 12.16 -18.48 0.25
C THR A 54 11.35 -18.48 -1.05
N PRO A 55 10.02 -18.28 -0.99
CA PRO A 55 9.19 -18.32 -2.18
C PRO A 55 9.50 -17.14 -3.10
N THR A 56 9.61 -17.41 -4.41
CA THR A 56 9.91 -16.42 -5.46
C THR A 56 8.71 -16.11 -6.34
N ALA A 57 7.54 -16.72 -6.08
CA ALA A 57 6.28 -16.45 -6.79
C ALA A 57 5.17 -16.25 -5.76
N SER A 58 4.32 -15.21 -5.98
CA SER A 58 3.14 -14.97 -5.16
C SER A 58 1.98 -15.87 -5.57
N GLY A 59 1.09 -16.19 -4.63
CA GLY A 59 -0.06 -17.06 -4.85
C GLY A 59 -0.43 -17.87 -3.63
N ILE A 60 -1.41 -18.76 -3.80
CA ILE A 60 -1.83 -19.73 -2.80
C ILE A 60 -1.34 -21.11 -3.25
N PHE A 61 -0.50 -21.75 -2.45
CA PHE A 61 0.12 -23.03 -2.74
C PHE A 61 -0.35 -24.07 -1.73
N ASN A 62 -1.16 -25.01 -2.19
CA ASN A 62 -1.60 -26.16 -1.38
C ASN A 62 -0.55 -27.27 -1.51
N TYR A 63 0.20 -27.51 -0.46
CA TYR A 63 1.20 -28.56 -0.47
C TYR A 63 0.66 -29.87 0.06
N THR A 64 1.24 -30.97 -0.41
CA THR A 64 1.01 -32.32 0.06
C THR A 64 2.33 -32.96 0.38
N VAL A 65 2.44 -33.59 1.56
CA VAL A 65 3.57 -34.41 1.95
C VAL A 65 3.09 -35.87 2.10
N THR A 66 3.76 -36.77 1.43
CA THR A 66 3.43 -38.21 1.46
C THR A 66 4.64 -38.99 1.92
N THR A 67 4.49 -39.81 2.95
CA THR A 67 5.55 -40.72 3.43
C THR A 67 5.83 -41.84 2.45
N THR A 68 7.07 -42.27 2.38
CA THR A 68 7.51 -43.39 1.54
C THR A 68 8.17 -44.51 2.36
N GLY A 69 8.30 -45.71 1.79
CA GLY A 69 9.03 -46.85 2.36
C GLY A 69 8.32 -47.60 3.48
N GLY A 70 7.04 -47.47 3.64
CA GLY A 70 6.22 -48.26 4.54
C GLY A 70 4.84 -48.51 3.95
N CYS A 71 3.97 -49.23 4.64
CA CYS A 71 2.64 -49.59 4.11
C CYS A 71 1.57 -49.47 5.19
N PRO A 72 0.43 -48.73 4.92
CA PRO A 72 0.24 -47.84 3.78
C PRO A 72 0.99 -46.51 3.92
N PRO A 73 1.20 -45.75 2.83
CA PRO A 73 1.67 -44.36 2.92
C PRO A 73 0.72 -43.49 3.73
N ALA A 74 1.28 -42.54 4.49
CA ALA A 74 0.50 -41.51 5.18
C ALA A 74 0.69 -40.17 4.45
N THR A 75 -0.37 -39.38 4.39
CA THR A 75 -0.36 -38.07 3.72
C THR A 75 -0.86 -36.97 4.64
N THR A 76 -0.33 -35.77 4.45
CA THR A 76 -0.83 -34.54 5.09
C THR A 76 -0.75 -33.38 4.12
N THR A 77 -1.57 -32.37 4.32
CA THR A 77 -1.66 -31.18 3.48
C THR A 77 -1.62 -29.91 4.31
N GLY A 78 -1.26 -28.81 3.69
CA GLY A 78 -1.35 -27.47 4.25
C GLY A 78 -1.25 -26.43 3.15
N THR A 79 -1.28 -25.16 3.52
CA THR A 79 -1.28 -24.05 2.56
C THR A 79 -0.18 -23.05 2.89
N ILE A 80 0.60 -22.67 1.89
CA ILE A 80 1.52 -21.53 1.95
C ILE A 80 0.93 -20.42 1.07
N THR A 81 0.48 -19.32 1.70
CA THR A 81 0.02 -18.13 1.01
C THR A 81 1.18 -17.16 0.87
N VAL A 82 1.57 -16.86 -0.36
CA VAL A 82 2.66 -15.91 -0.66
C VAL A 82 2.04 -14.61 -1.18
N THR A 83 2.16 -13.54 -0.38
CA THR A 83 1.63 -12.23 -0.75
C THR A 83 2.64 -11.46 -1.62
N PRO A 84 2.19 -10.74 -2.66
CA PRO A 84 3.06 -9.92 -3.50
C PRO A 84 3.62 -8.72 -2.74
N LEU A 85 4.71 -8.12 -3.26
CA LEU A 85 5.21 -6.83 -2.78
C LEU A 85 4.23 -5.72 -3.18
N ASN A 86 3.98 -4.80 -2.26
CA ASN A 86 3.28 -3.57 -2.58
C ASN A 86 4.22 -2.58 -3.27
N THR A 87 3.71 -1.91 -4.29
CA THR A 87 4.32 -0.72 -4.87
C THR A 87 3.30 0.40 -4.96
N ILE A 88 3.77 1.63 -5.00
CA ILE A 88 2.95 2.82 -5.26
C ILE A 88 3.78 3.81 -6.07
N ALA A 89 3.14 4.46 -7.05
CA ALA A 89 3.78 5.51 -7.85
C ALA A 89 4.18 6.70 -6.98
N SER A 90 5.20 7.46 -7.41
CA SER A 90 5.65 8.66 -6.71
C SER A 90 4.53 9.70 -6.60
N GLY A 91 4.40 10.30 -5.42
CA GLY A 91 3.47 11.39 -5.18
C GLY A 91 3.85 12.63 -5.98
N THR A 92 2.86 13.42 -6.35
CA THR A 92 3.03 14.68 -7.07
C THR A 92 2.57 15.85 -6.21
N SER A 93 3.15 17.02 -6.44
CA SER A 93 2.78 18.24 -5.73
C SER A 93 2.07 19.21 -6.66
N GLN A 94 1.14 20.01 -6.13
CA GLN A 94 0.43 21.03 -6.87
C GLN A 94 0.09 22.23 -6.00
N THR A 95 -0.14 23.36 -6.66
CA THR A 95 -0.61 24.60 -6.03
C THR A 95 -1.96 24.96 -6.62
N VAL A 96 -2.93 25.34 -5.77
CA VAL A 96 -4.29 25.68 -6.16
C VAL A 96 -4.80 26.80 -5.27
N CYS A 97 -5.75 27.60 -5.77
CA CYS A 97 -6.43 28.58 -4.92
C CYS A 97 -7.47 27.90 -4.01
N ILE A 98 -7.71 28.47 -2.85
CA ILE A 98 -8.82 28.04 -1.97
C ILE A 98 -10.15 28.05 -2.76
N ASN A 99 -11.01 27.07 -2.50
CA ASN A 99 -12.29 26.84 -3.17
C ASN A 99 -12.20 26.54 -4.69
N SER A 100 -11.01 26.21 -5.19
CA SER A 100 -10.82 25.69 -6.55
C SER A 100 -10.46 24.20 -6.48
N ALA A 101 -11.05 23.38 -7.38
CA ALA A 101 -10.78 21.95 -7.39
C ALA A 101 -9.30 21.67 -7.73
N ILE A 102 -8.72 20.70 -7.05
CA ILE A 102 -7.39 20.18 -7.41
C ILE A 102 -7.48 19.39 -8.71
N THR A 103 -6.38 19.32 -9.45
CA THR A 103 -6.22 18.28 -10.47
C THR A 103 -6.08 16.93 -9.76
N ASN A 104 -6.84 15.92 -10.18
CA ASN A 104 -6.79 14.61 -9.55
C ASN A 104 -5.34 14.07 -9.55
N ILE A 105 -4.87 13.66 -8.38
CA ILE A 105 -3.60 12.95 -8.22
C ILE A 105 -3.92 11.47 -8.28
N THR A 106 -3.41 10.77 -9.30
CA THR A 106 -3.61 9.34 -9.49
C THR A 106 -2.29 8.60 -9.31
N LEU A 107 -2.28 7.62 -8.42
CA LEU A 107 -1.10 6.87 -8.02
C LEU A 107 -1.35 5.39 -8.29
N ALA A 108 -0.71 4.84 -9.31
CA ALA A 108 -0.79 3.41 -9.62
C ALA A 108 -0.17 2.59 -8.47
N THR A 109 -0.82 1.50 -8.10
CA THR A 109 -0.37 0.57 -7.06
C THR A 109 -0.31 -0.85 -7.61
N THR A 110 0.56 -1.69 -7.04
CA THR A 110 0.57 -3.14 -7.29
C THR A 110 0.64 -3.90 -5.97
N GLY A 111 0.08 -5.10 -5.93
CA GLY A 111 0.11 -5.96 -4.74
C GLY A 111 -0.79 -5.49 -3.60
N ALA A 112 -1.33 -4.29 -3.66
CA ALA A 112 -2.20 -3.71 -2.65
C ALA A 112 -3.66 -4.17 -2.82
N THR A 113 -4.39 -4.22 -1.71
CA THR A 113 -5.85 -4.40 -1.69
C THR A 113 -6.59 -3.15 -1.24
N GLY A 114 -5.86 -2.05 -0.99
CA GLY A 114 -6.39 -0.77 -0.58
C GLY A 114 -5.29 0.27 -0.35
N ALA A 115 -5.69 1.47 0.07
CA ALA A 115 -4.79 2.52 0.51
C ALA A 115 -5.42 3.37 1.61
N THR A 116 -4.57 3.97 2.45
CA THR A 116 -4.91 4.99 3.44
C THR A 116 -4.32 6.33 3.04
N PHE A 117 -4.97 7.40 3.45
CA PHE A 117 -4.61 8.76 3.10
C PHE A 117 -4.51 9.60 4.37
N ALA A 118 -3.44 10.37 4.52
CA ALA A 118 -3.21 11.25 5.65
C ALA A 118 -2.71 12.62 5.15
N GLY A 119 -2.93 13.67 5.95
CA GLY A 119 -2.41 15.01 5.66
C GLY A 119 -3.11 15.78 4.53
N LEU A 120 -4.28 15.32 4.06
CA LEU A 120 -5.05 16.03 3.04
C LEU A 120 -5.70 17.29 3.61
N PRO A 121 -5.81 18.38 2.81
CA PRO A 121 -6.58 19.57 3.22
C PRO A 121 -8.07 19.27 3.35
N ALA A 122 -8.77 20.03 4.19
CA ALA A 122 -10.23 19.94 4.30
C ALA A 122 -10.89 20.14 2.93
N GLY A 123 -11.88 19.30 2.59
CA GLY A 123 -12.57 19.30 1.29
C GLY A 123 -11.86 18.46 0.21
N VAL A 124 -10.69 17.88 0.52
CA VAL A 124 -9.98 16.93 -0.35
C VAL A 124 -10.02 15.55 0.27
N THR A 125 -10.30 14.54 -0.53
CA THR A 125 -10.44 13.14 -0.10
C THR A 125 -9.59 12.21 -0.95
N GLY A 126 -9.29 11.05 -0.38
CA GLY A 126 -8.63 9.95 -1.08
C GLY A 126 -9.56 8.76 -1.28
N SER A 127 -9.41 8.08 -2.38
CA SER A 127 -10.08 6.81 -2.70
C SER A 127 -9.11 5.83 -3.33
N TRP A 128 -9.41 4.54 -3.24
CA TRP A 128 -8.64 3.50 -3.91
C TRP A 128 -9.59 2.55 -4.65
N ALA A 129 -9.33 2.32 -5.93
CA ALA A 129 -10.07 1.36 -6.74
C ALA A 129 -9.20 0.91 -7.93
N GLY A 130 -9.35 -0.34 -8.36
CA GLY A 130 -8.69 -0.85 -9.56
C GLY A 130 -7.17 -0.69 -9.57
N ASN A 131 -6.50 -0.87 -8.43
CA ASN A 131 -5.07 -0.67 -8.26
C ASN A 131 -4.61 0.79 -8.45
N VAL A 132 -5.50 1.75 -8.26
CA VAL A 132 -5.17 3.19 -8.32
C VAL A 132 -5.66 3.88 -7.05
N ALA A 133 -4.76 4.57 -6.36
CA ALA A 133 -5.11 5.54 -5.31
C ALA A 133 -5.33 6.90 -5.97
N THR A 134 -6.47 7.53 -5.69
CA THR A 134 -6.85 8.83 -6.26
C THR A 134 -7.10 9.82 -5.15
N ILE A 135 -6.50 11.02 -5.25
CA ILE A 135 -6.79 12.17 -4.39
C ILE A 135 -7.52 13.21 -5.24
N SER A 136 -8.67 13.68 -4.75
CA SER A 136 -9.52 14.63 -5.47
C SER A 136 -10.31 15.49 -4.51
N GLY A 137 -10.86 16.60 -4.99
CA GLY A 137 -11.74 17.47 -4.21
C GLY A 137 -11.40 18.95 -4.35
N THR A 138 -12.02 19.76 -3.49
CA THR A 138 -11.88 21.21 -3.48
C THR A 138 -11.47 21.66 -2.08
N PRO A 139 -10.24 22.14 -1.88
CA PRO A 139 -9.76 22.54 -0.56
C PRO A 139 -10.50 23.80 -0.06
N THR A 140 -10.93 23.77 1.20
CA THR A 140 -11.67 24.85 1.86
C THR A 140 -10.83 25.61 2.89
N ALA A 141 -9.55 25.29 3.04
CA ALA A 141 -8.61 25.97 3.91
C ALA A 141 -7.29 26.23 3.17
N SER A 142 -6.74 27.44 3.30
CA SER A 142 -5.42 27.78 2.75
C SER A 142 -4.29 27.25 3.64
N GLY A 143 -3.13 26.95 3.04
CA GLY A 143 -1.96 26.43 3.73
C GLY A 143 -1.18 25.46 2.88
N THR A 144 -0.13 24.89 3.46
CA THR A 144 0.68 23.83 2.85
C THR A 144 0.37 22.51 3.53
N PHE A 145 -0.12 21.53 2.77
CA PHE A 145 -0.56 20.23 3.26
C PHE A 145 0.33 19.15 2.66
N ASN A 146 1.13 18.49 3.51
CA ASN A 146 1.94 17.35 3.12
C ASN A 146 1.10 16.09 3.28
N TYR A 147 0.72 15.47 2.17
CA TYR A 147 -0.05 14.23 2.21
C TYR A 147 0.86 13.00 2.16
N THR A 148 0.36 11.92 2.73
CA THR A 148 0.95 10.58 2.64
C THR A 148 -0.12 9.60 2.19
N VAL A 149 0.20 8.79 1.20
CA VAL A 149 -0.61 7.63 0.77
C VAL A 149 0.15 6.37 1.09
N THR A 150 -0.47 5.46 1.82
CA THR A 150 0.12 4.17 2.21
C THR A 150 -0.76 3.04 1.72
N THR A 151 -0.19 2.09 1.00
CA THR A 151 -0.89 0.89 0.53
C THR A 151 -1.23 -0.04 1.69
N THR A 152 -2.32 -0.80 1.55
CA THR A 152 -2.73 -1.82 2.51
C THR A 152 -2.89 -3.18 1.84
N GLY A 153 -2.86 -4.25 2.63
CA GLY A 153 -3.20 -5.62 2.21
C GLY A 153 -2.14 -6.38 1.44
N GLY A 154 -1.00 -5.98 1.23
CA GLY A 154 0.16 -6.71 0.69
C GLY A 154 1.33 -6.62 1.66
N CYS A 155 2.53 -6.89 1.17
CA CYS A 155 3.68 -6.99 2.10
C CYS A 155 4.98 -6.58 1.41
N PRO A 156 5.79 -5.70 2.03
CA PRO A 156 5.41 -4.74 3.07
C PRO A 156 4.51 -3.62 2.49
N PRO A 157 3.85 -2.81 3.33
CA PRO A 157 3.19 -1.61 2.83
C PRO A 157 4.16 -0.68 2.11
N ALA A 158 3.74 -0.09 0.99
CA ALA A 158 4.47 0.96 0.29
C ALA A 158 3.82 2.31 0.55
N ALA A 159 4.61 3.36 0.68
CA ALA A 159 4.12 4.70 0.93
C ALA A 159 4.76 5.72 -0.02
N THR A 160 4.00 6.76 -0.31
CA THR A 160 4.49 7.93 -1.07
C THR A 160 3.92 9.21 -0.47
N THR A 161 4.61 10.32 -0.71
CA THR A 161 4.23 11.64 -0.20
C THR A 161 4.20 12.67 -1.31
N GLY A 162 3.47 13.75 -1.08
CA GLY A 162 3.48 14.94 -1.93
C GLY A 162 2.90 16.12 -1.17
N THR A 163 2.80 17.27 -1.82
CA THR A 163 2.36 18.51 -1.20
C THR A 163 1.24 19.15 -2.01
N ILE A 164 0.18 19.56 -1.32
CA ILE A 164 -0.87 20.44 -1.88
C ILE A 164 -0.73 21.78 -1.20
N THR A 165 -0.33 22.81 -1.96
CA THR A 165 -0.29 24.19 -1.48
C THR A 165 -1.56 24.89 -1.89
N VAL A 166 -2.32 25.37 -0.92
CA VAL A 166 -3.58 26.08 -1.13
C VAL A 166 -3.35 27.55 -0.81
N THR A 167 -3.39 28.38 -1.84
CA THR A 167 -3.22 29.84 -1.70
C THR A 167 -4.55 30.50 -1.34
N PRO A 168 -4.54 31.52 -0.47
CA PRO A 168 -5.76 32.30 -0.19
C PRO A 168 -6.23 33.07 -1.44
N LEU A 169 -7.48 33.52 -1.44
CA LEU A 169 -7.98 34.41 -2.48
C LEU A 169 -7.33 35.77 -2.31
N ASN A 170 -6.89 36.35 -3.44
CA ASN A 170 -6.45 37.73 -3.48
C ASN A 170 -7.67 38.63 -3.46
N THR A 171 -7.69 39.61 -2.57
CA THR A 171 -8.70 40.65 -2.51
C THR A 171 -8.06 42.01 -2.51
N ILE A 172 -8.79 42.98 -3.03
CA ILE A 172 -8.43 44.38 -2.95
C ILE A 172 -9.63 45.16 -2.40
N ALA A 173 -9.38 46.07 -1.49
CA ALA A 173 -10.43 46.92 -0.95
C ALA A 173 -11.04 47.79 -2.04
N ALA A 174 -12.33 48.07 -1.93
CA ALA A 174 -13.00 49.02 -2.85
C ALA A 174 -12.37 50.39 -2.73
N GLY A 175 -12.15 51.02 -3.88
CA GLY A 175 -11.68 52.41 -3.93
C GLY A 175 -12.74 53.38 -3.41
N THR A 176 -12.27 54.50 -2.86
CA THR A 176 -13.13 55.60 -2.45
C THR A 176 -13.17 56.67 -3.54
N ASN A 177 -14.38 57.21 -3.82
CA ASN A 177 -14.53 58.32 -4.75
C ASN A 177 -14.14 59.63 -4.07
N GLN A 178 -13.48 60.51 -4.82
CA GLN A 178 -13.16 61.88 -4.38
C GLN A 178 -13.72 62.89 -5.37
N THR A 179 -14.21 63.98 -4.84
CA THR A 179 -14.59 65.15 -5.63
C THR A 179 -13.62 66.26 -5.27
N VAL A 180 -12.91 66.81 -6.25
CA VAL A 180 -11.91 67.84 -6.04
C VAL A 180 -12.16 68.98 -7.05
N CYS A 181 -11.83 70.23 -6.71
CA CYS A 181 -11.84 71.33 -7.63
C CYS A 181 -10.68 71.25 -8.62
N VAL A 182 -10.84 71.87 -9.77
CA VAL A 182 -9.77 72.03 -10.77
C VAL A 182 -8.55 72.65 -10.12
N ASN A 183 -7.37 72.08 -10.40
CA ASN A 183 -6.09 72.50 -9.84
C ASN A 183 -5.89 72.16 -8.33
N SER A 184 -6.77 71.42 -7.70
CA SER A 184 -6.61 70.90 -6.34
C SER A 184 -5.98 69.45 -6.39
N ALA A 185 -5.09 69.17 -5.43
CA ALA A 185 -4.50 67.83 -5.31
C ALA A 185 -5.57 66.84 -4.78
N ILE A 186 -5.56 65.63 -5.30
CA ILE A 186 -6.32 64.53 -4.73
C ILE A 186 -5.63 64.00 -3.45
N THR A 187 -6.42 63.51 -2.51
CA THR A 187 -5.91 62.76 -1.38
C THR A 187 -5.51 61.34 -1.86
N ASN A 188 -4.39 60.83 -1.36
CA ASN A 188 -3.95 59.47 -1.71
C ASN A 188 -5.06 58.46 -1.42
N ILE A 189 -5.38 57.64 -2.44
CA ILE A 189 -6.26 56.50 -2.29
C ILE A 189 -5.37 55.29 -2.04
N ILE A 190 -5.43 54.74 -0.82
CA ILE A 190 -4.70 53.56 -0.42
C ILE A 190 -5.68 52.40 -0.41
N LEU A 191 -5.40 51.36 -1.21
CA LEU A 191 -6.22 50.15 -1.30
C LEU A 191 -5.53 49.02 -0.57
N ALA A 192 -6.14 48.54 0.49
CA ALA A 192 -5.65 47.36 1.20
C ALA A 192 -5.81 46.08 0.34
N THR A 193 -4.80 45.22 0.30
CA THR A 193 -4.83 43.94 -0.38
C THR A 193 -4.66 42.81 0.62
N THR A 194 -5.24 41.64 0.34
CA THR A 194 -5.01 40.41 1.10
C THR A 194 -4.69 39.27 0.14
N GLY A 195 -3.86 38.33 0.60
CA GLY A 195 -3.48 37.13 -0.18
C GLY A 195 -2.41 37.39 -1.26
N ALA A 196 -1.83 38.60 -1.29
CA ALA A 196 -0.78 38.99 -2.22
C ALA A 196 0.61 38.81 -1.59
#